data_f44008a8919b86cb2c2831b0fbbec88f
#
_entry.id   f44008a8919b86cb2c2831b0fbbec88f
#
_cell.length_a   1.000
_cell.length_b   1.000
_cell.length_c   1.000
_cell.angle_alpha   90.00
_cell.angle_beta   90.00
_cell.angle_gamma   90.00
#
_symmetry.space_group_name_H-M   'P 1'
#
loop_
_entity.id
_entity.type
_entity.pdbx_description
1 polymer ?
#
loop_
_entity_poly.entity_id
_entity_poly.type
_entity_poly.pdbx_seq_one_letter_code
_entity_poly.pdbx_strand_id
1 'polypeptide(L)'
;AQLLPSDPWEEVKAISLMSWCASGIHPHLSRTHNPRGFCNRDDTEENVRALAKEFIFENFEVAEKMLSGRDFFFDHFTAADAHFFWCFRRSQQFGHDVSKFLNCCQHFERMQQRDSFKKVLAFEKEVMDGFANAA
;
A
#
# COMPACT_ATOMS: atom_id res chain seq x y z
N ALA A 1 3.47 -20.62 -7.42
CA ALA A 1 2.93 -20.02 -6.20
C ALA A 1 1.44 -19.77 -6.38
N GLN A 2 0.63 -20.18 -5.44
CA GLN A 2 -0.79 -19.89 -5.42
C GLN A 2 -0.97 -18.45 -4.91
N LEU A 3 -1.33 -17.53 -5.81
CA LEU A 3 -1.46 -16.10 -5.49
C LEU A 3 -2.90 -15.67 -5.17
N LEU A 4 -3.86 -16.57 -5.37
CA LEU A 4 -5.26 -16.40 -4.98
C LEU A 4 -5.71 -17.60 -4.15
N PRO A 5 -6.70 -17.45 -3.27
CA PRO A 5 -7.33 -18.57 -2.60
C PRO A 5 -7.90 -19.60 -3.59
N SER A 6 -7.94 -20.88 -3.21
CA SER A 6 -8.52 -21.95 -4.05
C SER A 6 -10.04 -22.07 -3.90
N ASP A 7 -10.59 -21.59 -2.80
CA ASP A 7 -12.05 -21.49 -2.63
C ASP A 7 -12.58 -20.34 -3.49
N PRO A 8 -13.59 -20.55 -4.33
CA PRO A 8 -14.09 -19.52 -5.25
C PRO A 8 -14.64 -18.27 -4.54
N TRP A 9 -15.21 -18.43 -3.34
CA TRP A 9 -15.74 -17.31 -2.57
C TRP A 9 -14.60 -16.46 -1.96
N GLU A 10 -13.57 -17.12 -1.45
CA GLU A 10 -12.37 -16.43 -0.96
C GLU A 10 -11.58 -15.78 -2.11
N GLU A 11 -11.55 -16.39 -3.30
CA GLU A 11 -10.98 -15.80 -4.50
C GLU A 11 -11.66 -14.47 -4.87
N VAL A 12 -12.99 -14.43 -4.88
CA VAL A 12 -13.76 -13.20 -5.11
C VAL A 12 -13.44 -12.14 -4.06
N LYS A 13 -13.30 -12.51 -2.80
CA LYS A 13 -12.89 -11.57 -1.74
C LYS A 13 -11.48 -11.03 -1.96
N ALA A 14 -10.53 -11.87 -2.38
CA ALA A 14 -9.17 -11.44 -2.69
C ALA A 14 -9.12 -10.45 -3.86
N ILE A 15 -9.87 -10.72 -4.93
CA ILE A 15 -10.04 -9.81 -6.07
C ILE A 15 -10.68 -8.48 -5.61
N SER A 16 -11.72 -8.56 -4.78
CA SER A 16 -12.37 -7.38 -4.22
C SER A 16 -11.40 -6.53 -3.39
N LEU A 17 -10.55 -7.15 -2.58
CA LEU A 17 -9.55 -6.45 -1.78
C LEU A 17 -8.47 -5.79 -2.66
N MET A 18 -8.01 -6.45 -3.71
CA MET A 18 -7.11 -5.83 -4.69
C MET A 18 -7.77 -4.64 -5.40
N SER A 19 -9.04 -4.78 -5.76
CA SER A 19 -9.83 -3.70 -6.36
C SER A 19 -9.99 -2.52 -5.40
N TRP A 20 -10.23 -2.79 -4.12
CA TRP A 20 -10.28 -1.76 -3.07
C TRP A 20 -8.92 -1.06 -2.89
N CYS A 21 -7.80 -1.76 -2.88
CA CYS A 21 -6.48 -1.14 -2.88
C CYS A 21 -6.29 -0.20 -4.09
N ALA A 22 -6.71 -0.64 -5.29
CA ALA A 22 -6.57 0.11 -6.53
C ALA A 22 -7.49 1.34 -6.60
N SER A 23 -8.70 1.29 -6.05
CA SER A 23 -9.69 2.35 -6.16
C SER A 23 -9.85 3.19 -4.89
N GLY A 24 -9.66 2.60 -3.71
CA GLY A 24 -9.83 3.25 -2.42
C GLY A 24 -8.55 3.86 -1.84
N ILE A 25 -7.37 3.29 -2.12
CA ILE A 25 -6.10 3.76 -1.54
C ILE A 25 -5.22 4.44 -2.59
N HIS A 26 -4.94 3.76 -3.70
CA HIS A 26 -4.00 4.23 -4.72
C HIS A 26 -4.31 5.63 -5.27
N PRO A 27 -5.57 6.01 -5.58
CA PRO A 27 -5.85 7.36 -6.08
C PRO A 27 -5.48 8.47 -5.09
N HIS A 28 -5.60 8.20 -3.79
CA HIS A 28 -5.22 9.16 -2.76
C HIS A 28 -3.69 9.25 -2.58
N LEU A 29 -2.96 8.15 -2.77
CA LEU A 29 -1.49 8.19 -2.87
C LEU A 29 -1.05 9.04 -4.07
N SER A 30 -1.73 8.93 -5.21
CA SER A 30 -1.47 9.75 -6.39
C SER A 30 -1.72 11.24 -6.13
N ARG A 31 -2.79 11.59 -5.40
CA ARG A 31 -3.07 12.98 -4.96
C ARG A 31 -2.01 13.51 -4.02
N THR A 32 -1.51 12.68 -3.11
CA THR A 32 -0.41 13.06 -2.22
C THR A 32 0.86 13.38 -3.02
N HIS A 33 1.19 12.55 -4.01
CA HIS A 33 2.40 12.70 -4.83
C HIS A 33 2.30 13.91 -5.77
N ASN A 34 1.20 14.02 -6.51
CA ASN A 34 1.00 15.05 -7.52
C ASN A 34 -0.35 15.76 -7.34
N PRO A 35 -0.51 16.66 -6.34
CA PRO A 35 -1.78 17.35 -6.09
C PRO A 35 -2.23 18.23 -7.25
N ARG A 36 -1.28 18.83 -7.99
CA ARG A 36 -1.61 19.67 -9.17
C ARG A 36 -2.27 18.89 -10.30
N GLY A 37 -2.06 17.60 -10.40
CA GLY A 37 -2.76 16.73 -11.33
C GLY A 37 -4.27 16.57 -11.03
N PHE A 38 -4.71 16.99 -9.84
CA PHE A 38 -6.10 16.86 -9.37
C PHE A 38 -6.79 18.21 -9.12
N CYS A 39 -6.02 19.28 -8.90
CA CYS A 39 -6.54 20.64 -8.75
C CYS A 39 -5.49 21.62 -9.28
N ASN A 40 -5.89 22.42 -10.28
CA ASN A 40 -5.03 23.41 -10.95
C ASN A 40 -5.16 24.83 -10.36
N ARG A 41 -5.91 24.99 -9.27
CA ARG A 41 -6.02 26.28 -8.57
C ARG A 41 -4.78 26.47 -7.69
N ASP A 42 -4.28 27.69 -7.68
CA ASP A 42 -3.18 28.07 -6.81
C ASP A 42 -3.55 27.91 -5.33
N ASP A 43 -2.55 27.63 -4.50
CA ASP A 43 -2.67 27.51 -3.04
C ASP A 43 -3.59 26.38 -2.54
N THR A 44 -3.87 25.35 -3.37
CA THR A 44 -4.71 24.21 -2.99
C THR A 44 -3.95 22.92 -2.71
N GLU A 45 -2.66 22.85 -2.98
CA GLU A 45 -1.89 21.62 -2.93
C GLU A 45 -1.87 21.00 -1.54
N GLU A 46 -1.69 21.84 -0.51
CA GLU A 46 -1.66 21.39 0.88
C GLU A 46 -3.01 20.78 1.29
N ASN A 47 -4.11 21.42 0.90
CA ASN A 47 -5.46 20.90 1.17
C ASN A 47 -5.72 19.59 0.45
N VAL A 48 -5.29 19.45 -0.82
CA VAL A 48 -5.42 18.19 -1.57
C VAL A 48 -4.62 17.07 -0.89
N ARG A 49 -3.40 17.36 -0.40
CA ARG A 49 -2.60 16.37 0.33
C ARG A 49 -3.22 16.00 1.69
N ALA A 50 -3.74 16.99 2.43
CA ALA A 50 -4.38 16.76 3.71
C ALA A 50 -5.59 15.84 3.58
N LEU A 51 -6.51 16.15 2.67
CA LEU A 51 -7.68 15.31 2.39
C LEU A 51 -7.28 13.91 1.88
N ALA A 52 -6.27 13.81 1.03
CA ALA A 52 -5.78 12.52 0.55
C ALA A 52 -5.25 11.66 1.70
N LYS A 53 -4.52 12.25 2.64
CA LYS A 53 -4.04 11.57 3.84
C LYS A 53 -5.19 11.06 4.71
N GLU A 54 -6.23 11.87 4.93
CA GLU A 54 -7.41 11.46 5.69
C GLU A 54 -8.03 10.19 5.08
N PHE A 55 -8.32 10.19 3.78
CA PHE A 55 -8.86 9.02 3.09
C PHE A 55 -7.93 7.80 3.11
N ILE A 56 -6.62 7.99 3.00
CA ILE A 56 -5.65 6.90 3.14
C ILE A 56 -5.77 6.28 4.55
N PHE A 57 -5.86 7.11 5.57
CA PHE A 57 -5.91 6.65 6.96
C PHE A 57 -7.23 5.95 7.29
N GLU A 58 -8.36 6.44 6.78
CA GLU A 58 -9.65 5.73 6.89
C GLU A 58 -9.58 4.32 6.30
N ASN A 59 -8.94 4.17 5.14
CA ASN A 59 -8.73 2.85 4.53
C ASN A 59 -7.75 1.98 5.35
N PHE A 60 -6.71 2.56 5.93
CA PHE A 60 -5.81 1.82 6.83
C PHE A 60 -6.50 1.38 8.12
N GLU A 61 -7.47 2.13 8.64
CA GLU A 61 -8.31 1.70 9.77
C GLU A 61 -9.14 0.46 9.43
N VAL A 62 -9.60 0.34 8.19
CA VAL A 62 -10.28 -0.87 7.71
C VAL A 62 -9.28 -2.03 7.63
N ALA A 63 -8.10 -1.83 7.02
CA ALA A 63 -7.07 -2.85 6.94
C ALA A 63 -6.59 -3.32 8.32
N GLU A 64 -6.42 -2.38 9.27
CA GLU A 64 -6.02 -2.65 10.65
C GLU A 64 -6.97 -3.64 11.33
N LYS A 65 -8.29 -3.47 11.13
CA LYS A 65 -9.31 -4.38 11.64
C LYS A 65 -9.26 -5.73 10.94
N MET A 66 -9.08 -5.75 9.62
CA MET A 66 -9.02 -6.99 8.82
C MET A 66 -7.81 -7.85 9.18
N LEU A 67 -6.67 -7.23 9.52
CA LEU A 67 -5.41 -7.88 9.89
C LEU A 67 -5.32 -8.24 11.37
N SER A 68 -6.33 -7.90 12.18
CA SER A 68 -6.33 -8.20 13.61
C SER A 68 -6.25 -9.71 13.87
N GLY A 69 -5.18 -10.15 14.54
CA GLY A 69 -4.92 -11.56 14.83
C GLY A 69 -4.57 -12.42 13.61
N ARG A 70 -4.17 -11.80 12.50
CA ARG A 70 -3.86 -12.49 11.25
C ARG A 70 -2.47 -12.12 10.73
N ASP A 71 -1.83 -13.07 10.07
CA ASP A 71 -0.58 -12.86 9.37
C ASP A 71 -0.77 -12.23 7.98
N PHE A 72 -1.85 -12.59 7.31
CA PHE A 72 -2.25 -12.14 5.98
C PHE A 72 -3.76 -11.87 5.96
N PHE A 73 -4.25 -11.21 4.90
CA PHE A 73 -5.69 -10.97 4.72
C PHE A 73 -6.51 -12.27 4.60
N PHE A 74 -5.85 -13.35 4.17
CA PHE A 74 -6.41 -14.71 4.07
C PHE A 74 -5.55 -15.69 4.89
N ASP A 75 -5.86 -16.98 4.84
CA ASP A 75 -5.10 -18.01 5.58
C ASP A 75 -3.65 -18.16 5.11
N HIS A 76 -3.33 -17.62 3.94
CA HIS A 76 -1.99 -17.61 3.37
C HIS A 76 -1.75 -16.31 2.59
N PHE A 77 -0.50 -16.05 2.24
CA PHE A 77 -0.11 -14.94 1.37
C PHE A 77 -0.82 -15.01 0.00
N THR A 78 -1.40 -13.88 -0.41
CA THR A 78 -2.07 -13.70 -1.70
C THR A 78 -1.56 -12.43 -2.42
N ALA A 79 -1.99 -12.23 -3.67
CA ALA A 79 -1.73 -11.00 -4.41
C ALA A 79 -2.34 -9.76 -3.73
N ALA A 80 -3.41 -9.93 -2.94
CA ALA A 80 -4.01 -8.85 -2.17
C ALA A 80 -3.04 -8.28 -1.11
N ASP A 81 -2.29 -9.15 -0.42
CA ASP A 81 -1.25 -8.74 0.53
C ASP A 81 -0.13 -7.96 -0.15
N ALA A 82 0.26 -8.39 -1.36
CA ALA A 82 1.28 -7.69 -2.15
C ALA A 82 0.82 -6.29 -2.57
N HIS A 83 -0.43 -6.14 -2.99
CA HIS A 83 -0.99 -4.85 -3.39
C HIS A 83 -1.11 -3.90 -2.18
N PHE A 84 -1.64 -4.40 -1.05
CA PHE A 84 -1.72 -3.61 0.18
C PHE A 84 -0.33 -3.20 0.68
N PHE A 85 0.65 -4.11 0.68
CA PHE A 85 2.04 -3.80 1.03
C PHE A 85 2.57 -2.61 0.23
N TRP A 86 2.34 -2.60 -1.09
CA TRP A 86 2.76 -1.48 -1.95
C TRP A 86 2.08 -0.17 -1.52
N CYS A 87 0.77 -0.18 -1.29
CA CYS A 87 0.03 1.01 -0.85
C CYS A 87 0.55 1.55 0.49
N PHE A 88 0.75 0.66 1.47
CA PHE A 88 1.24 1.03 2.79
C PHE A 88 2.66 1.59 2.75
N ARG A 89 3.55 0.93 2.00
CA ARG A 89 4.93 1.41 1.76
C ARG A 89 4.96 2.79 1.11
N ARG A 90 4.13 3.03 0.09
CA ARG A 90 4.07 4.34 -0.58
C ARG A 90 3.61 5.44 0.37
N SER A 91 2.66 5.15 1.24
CA SER A 91 2.22 6.09 2.27
C SER A 91 3.38 6.49 3.20
N GLN A 92 4.19 5.52 3.67
CA GLN A 92 5.39 5.77 4.48
C GLN A 92 6.42 6.62 3.70
N GLN A 93 6.66 6.30 2.42
CA GLN A 93 7.59 7.05 1.57
C GLN A 93 7.17 8.51 1.35
N PHE A 94 5.86 8.80 1.43
CA PHE A 94 5.34 10.16 1.40
C PHE A 94 5.38 10.88 2.76
N GLY A 95 6.00 10.26 3.78
CA GLY A 95 6.18 10.85 5.10
C GLY A 95 4.95 10.77 6.01
N HIS A 96 3.96 9.94 5.68
CA HIS A 96 2.83 9.73 6.58
C HIS A 96 3.26 8.89 7.78
N ASP A 97 2.96 9.38 9.00
CA ASP A 97 3.12 8.60 10.22
C ASP A 97 2.00 7.55 10.32
N VAL A 98 2.36 6.32 10.04
CA VAL A 98 1.45 5.16 10.06
C VAL A 98 1.60 4.30 11.32
N SER A 99 2.37 4.76 12.31
CA SER A 99 2.73 3.98 13.52
C SER A 99 1.53 3.55 14.35
N LYS A 100 0.40 4.26 14.26
CA LYS A 100 -0.85 3.91 14.96
C LYS A 100 -1.51 2.63 14.42
N PHE A 101 -1.17 2.19 13.21
CA PHE A 101 -1.74 1.00 12.56
C PHE A 101 -0.86 -0.22 12.83
N LEU A 102 -0.93 -0.76 14.03
CA LEU A 102 -0.01 -1.79 14.52
C LEU A 102 -0.06 -3.09 13.71
N ASN A 103 -1.26 -3.58 13.37
CA ASN A 103 -1.42 -4.80 12.57
C ASN A 103 -0.92 -4.60 11.14
N CYS A 104 -1.16 -3.42 10.55
CA CYS A 104 -0.62 -3.06 9.24
C CYS A 104 0.91 -2.97 9.26
N CYS A 105 1.52 -2.40 10.32
CA CYS A 105 2.96 -2.38 10.50
C CYS A 105 3.54 -3.79 10.62
N GLN A 106 2.93 -4.67 11.42
CA GLN A 106 3.36 -6.07 11.56
C GLN A 106 3.23 -6.84 10.24
N HIS A 107 2.14 -6.63 9.49
CA HIS A 107 1.97 -7.18 8.15
C HIS A 107 3.09 -6.69 7.22
N PHE A 108 3.37 -5.40 7.21
CA PHE A 108 4.42 -4.79 6.39
C PHE A 108 5.80 -5.40 6.69
N GLU A 109 6.17 -5.52 7.96
CA GLU A 109 7.43 -6.14 8.39
C GLU A 109 7.51 -7.61 7.92
N ARG A 110 6.44 -8.38 8.11
CA ARG A 110 6.35 -9.78 7.66
C ARG A 110 6.52 -9.90 6.16
N MET A 111 5.90 -9.01 5.39
CA MET A 111 6.03 -8.98 3.94
C MET A 111 7.48 -8.73 3.50
N GLN A 112 8.19 -7.81 4.15
CA GLN A 112 9.60 -7.54 3.86
C GLN A 112 10.52 -8.75 4.12
N GLN A 113 10.15 -9.68 5.00
CA GLN A 113 10.93 -10.88 5.26
C GLN A 113 10.80 -11.96 4.19
N ARG A 114 9.80 -11.87 3.31
CA ARG A 114 9.63 -12.84 2.22
C ARG A 114 10.74 -12.69 1.18
N ASP A 115 11.29 -13.80 0.72
CA ASP A 115 12.41 -13.80 -0.25
C ASP A 115 12.06 -13.09 -1.57
N SER A 116 10.80 -13.22 -2.04
CA SER A 116 10.33 -12.52 -3.23
C SER A 116 10.36 -11.00 -3.07
N PHE A 117 9.99 -10.49 -1.89
CA PHE A 117 10.01 -9.05 -1.59
C PHE A 117 11.44 -8.55 -1.39
N LYS A 118 12.29 -9.29 -0.69
CA LYS A 118 13.72 -8.95 -0.56
C LYS A 118 14.38 -8.78 -1.94
N LYS A 119 14.10 -9.68 -2.88
CA LYS A 119 14.62 -9.59 -4.25
C LYS A 119 14.13 -8.35 -4.99
N VAL A 120 12.82 -8.07 -4.93
CA VAL A 120 12.22 -6.90 -5.61
C VAL A 120 12.75 -5.60 -4.99
N LEU A 121 12.81 -5.50 -3.66
CA LEU A 121 13.29 -4.32 -2.97
C LEU A 121 14.78 -4.06 -3.23
N ALA A 122 15.59 -5.12 -3.31
CA ALA A 122 17.01 -5.01 -3.67
C ALA A 122 17.17 -4.53 -5.11
N PHE A 123 16.39 -5.05 -6.06
CA PHE A 123 16.41 -4.62 -7.45
C PHE A 123 15.95 -3.16 -7.60
N GLU A 124 14.86 -2.74 -6.92
CA GLU A 124 14.43 -1.34 -6.92
C GLU A 124 15.53 -0.41 -6.39
N LYS A 125 16.23 -0.81 -5.31
CA LYS A 125 17.34 -0.03 -4.77
C LYS A 125 18.46 0.11 -5.79
N GLU A 126 18.88 -0.97 -6.43
CA GLU A 126 19.92 -0.96 -7.48
C GLU A 126 19.56 0.01 -8.63
N VAL A 127 18.31 -0.06 -9.10
CA VAL A 127 17.81 0.85 -10.15
C VAL A 127 17.85 2.30 -9.70
N MET A 128 17.39 2.61 -8.48
CA MET A 128 17.40 3.98 -7.95
C MET A 128 18.81 4.51 -7.76
N ASP A 129 19.72 3.70 -7.23
CA ASP A 129 21.14 4.05 -7.08
C ASP A 129 21.80 4.33 -8.46
N GLY A 130 21.42 3.56 -9.49
CA GLY A 130 21.85 3.76 -10.87
C GLY A 130 21.41 5.12 -11.44
N PHE A 131 20.17 5.54 -11.19
CA PHE A 131 19.70 6.87 -11.60
C PHE A 131 20.37 8.00 -10.84
N ALA A 132 20.60 7.86 -9.54
CA ALA A 132 21.29 8.87 -8.73
C ALA A 132 22.74 9.09 -9.18
N ASN A 133 23.42 8.06 -9.67
CA ASN A 133 24.80 8.15 -10.17
C ASN A 133 24.90 8.63 -11.64
N ALA A 134 23.80 8.70 -12.37
CA ALA A 134 23.75 9.15 -13.77
C ALA A 134 23.33 10.63 -13.93
N ALA A 135 22.92 11.28 -12.85
CA ALA A 135 22.50 12.69 -12.78
C ALA A 135 23.62 13.58 -12.26
#